data_51af515079cb9d0e5a46c01fd74db01c
#
_entry.id   51af515079cb9d0e5a46c01fd74db01c
#
_cell.length_a   1.000
_cell.length_b   1.000
_cell.length_c   1.000
_cell.angle_alpha   90.00
_cell.angle_beta   90.00
_cell.angle_gamma   90.00
#
_symmetry.space_group_name_H-M   'P 1'
#
loop_
_entity.id
_entity.type
_entity.pdbx_description
1 polymer ?
#
loop_
_entity_poly.entity_id
_entity_poly.type
_entity_poly.pdbx_seq_one_letter_code
_entity_poly.pdbx_strand_id
1 'polypeptide(L)'
;METTIGYKFLPHTTDAYVQAVGTTIEEAYAYAATALIDSTCNASAVEGALNEKLHVEAPNEILLLYNWLELLLLKFELEHRVFSSFGNLKITHQSGKVFLDTDASGEIYDKEKHGAKVEVKAVTFHRMEVSRMNNLVVVRFILDL
;
A
#
# COMPACT_ATOMS: atom_id res chain seq x y z
N MET A 1 -15.44 -14.06 -10.55
CA MET A 1 -14.13 -13.39 -10.58
C MET A 1 -13.15 -14.14 -9.69
N GLU A 2 -12.04 -14.52 -10.22
CA GLU A 2 -11.03 -15.23 -9.46
C GLU A 2 -10.30 -14.28 -8.51
N THR A 3 -10.17 -14.71 -7.24
CA THR A 3 -9.50 -13.92 -6.21
C THR A 3 -8.16 -14.56 -5.87
N THR A 4 -7.10 -13.95 -6.33
CA THR A 4 -5.73 -14.47 -6.19
C THR A 4 -4.95 -13.61 -5.21
N ILE A 5 -4.13 -14.26 -4.37
CA ILE A 5 -3.23 -13.55 -3.45
C ILE A 5 -2.27 -12.68 -4.24
N GLY A 6 -2.02 -11.47 -3.77
CA GLY A 6 -1.20 -10.48 -4.41
C GLY A 6 -2.00 -9.22 -4.72
N TYR A 7 -1.52 -8.45 -5.66
CA TYR A 7 -2.26 -7.27 -6.11
C TYR A 7 -2.41 -7.30 -7.63
N LYS A 8 -3.43 -6.59 -8.10
CA LYS A 8 -3.65 -6.40 -9.53
C LYS A 8 -4.39 -5.09 -9.76
N PHE A 9 -4.27 -4.58 -10.97
CA PHE A 9 -4.99 -3.39 -11.41
C PHE A 9 -6.27 -3.84 -12.09
N LEU A 10 -7.39 -3.29 -11.63
CA LEU A 10 -8.70 -3.57 -12.19
C LEU A 10 -9.01 -2.59 -13.32
N PRO A 11 -9.87 -2.94 -14.29
CA PRO A 11 -10.25 -2.02 -15.35
C PRO A 11 -10.85 -0.73 -14.79
N HIS A 12 -10.31 0.40 -15.20
CA HIS A 12 -10.82 1.73 -14.89
C HIS A 12 -10.32 2.71 -15.95
N THR A 13 -11.04 3.81 -16.16
CA THR A 13 -10.76 4.68 -17.31
C THR A 13 -9.59 5.63 -17.13
N THR A 14 -9.54 6.37 -16.01
CA THR A 14 -8.56 7.44 -15.83
C THR A 14 -7.69 7.29 -14.59
N ASP A 15 -8.08 6.43 -13.68
CA ASP A 15 -7.38 6.23 -12.41
C ASP A 15 -6.84 4.81 -12.32
N ALA A 16 -6.01 4.56 -11.33
CA ALA A 16 -5.57 3.19 -11.04
C ALA A 16 -6.52 2.59 -10.02
N TYR A 17 -7.26 1.56 -10.41
CA TYR A 17 -8.12 0.80 -9.51
C TYR A 17 -7.39 -0.48 -9.13
N VAL A 18 -7.09 -0.62 -7.84
CA VAL A 18 -6.22 -1.69 -7.33
C VAL A 18 -7.00 -2.65 -6.45
N GLN A 19 -6.73 -3.95 -6.64
CA GLN A 19 -7.17 -4.99 -5.72
C GLN A 19 -5.93 -5.66 -5.12
N ALA A 20 -5.89 -5.77 -3.79
CA ALA A 20 -4.85 -6.52 -3.09
C ALA A 20 -5.51 -7.59 -2.23
N VAL A 21 -4.93 -8.78 -2.23
CA VAL A 21 -5.50 -9.94 -1.54
C VAL A 21 -4.41 -10.63 -0.73
N GLY A 22 -4.70 -10.90 0.53
CA GLY A 22 -3.82 -11.64 1.41
C GLY A 22 -4.57 -12.70 2.21
N THR A 23 -3.85 -13.59 2.84
CA THR A 23 -4.43 -14.55 3.77
C THR A 23 -4.72 -13.90 5.12
N THR A 24 -4.08 -12.76 5.39
CA THR A 24 -4.28 -11.93 6.57
C THR A 24 -4.45 -10.49 6.14
N ILE A 25 -4.99 -9.66 7.03
CA ILE A 25 -5.11 -8.22 6.77
C ILE A 25 -3.73 -7.58 6.61
N GLU A 26 -2.75 -8.05 7.36
CA GLU A 26 -1.38 -7.56 7.25
C GLU A 26 -0.81 -7.81 5.86
N GLU A 27 -1.00 -9.00 5.34
CA GLU A 27 -0.52 -9.35 4.00
C GLU A 27 -1.21 -8.52 2.92
N ALA A 28 -2.54 -8.34 3.04
CA ALA A 28 -3.29 -7.52 2.08
C ALA A 28 -2.81 -6.07 2.09
N TYR A 29 -2.54 -5.51 3.25
CA TYR A 29 -2.06 -4.12 3.36
C TYR A 29 -0.63 -3.97 2.85
N ALA A 30 0.21 -4.99 3.01
CA ALA A 30 1.55 -4.98 2.42
C ALA A 30 1.49 -5.00 0.89
N TYR A 31 0.62 -5.83 0.31
CA TYR A 31 0.43 -5.85 -1.15
C TYR A 31 -0.16 -4.54 -1.66
N ALA A 32 -1.08 -3.93 -0.91
CA ALA A 32 -1.63 -2.63 -1.26
C ALA A 32 -0.52 -1.57 -1.36
N ALA A 33 0.39 -1.58 -0.39
CA ALA A 33 1.54 -0.68 -0.37
C ALA A 33 2.46 -0.91 -1.58
N THR A 34 2.75 -2.18 -1.90
CA THR A 34 3.58 -2.52 -3.05
C THR A 34 2.93 -2.07 -4.35
N ALA A 35 1.60 -2.19 -4.47
CA ALA A 35 0.88 -1.72 -5.65
C ALA A 35 0.99 -0.20 -5.82
N LEU A 36 0.91 0.55 -4.73
CA LEU A 36 1.11 2.00 -4.77
C LEU A 36 2.50 2.34 -5.30
N ILE A 37 3.52 1.70 -4.77
CA ILE A 37 4.90 1.93 -5.19
C ILE A 37 5.08 1.52 -6.66
N ASP A 38 4.52 0.39 -7.06
CA ASP A 38 4.62 -0.11 -8.43
C ASP A 38 3.84 0.76 -9.43
N SER A 39 2.94 1.59 -8.95
CA SER A 39 2.28 2.60 -9.79
C SER A 39 3.20 3.78 -10.09
N THR A 40 4.13 4.10 -9.21
CA THR A 40 5.03 5.25 -9.35
C THR A 40 6.33 4.90 -10.06
N CYS A 41 6.84 3.69 -9.85
CA CYS A 41 8.12 3.24 -10.38
C CYS A 41 8.14 1.72 -10.48
N ASN A 42 9.27 1.14 -10.87
CA ASN A 42 9.41 -0.31 -10.89
C ASN A 42 9.72 -0.79 -9.45
N ALA A 43 8.70 -1.29 -8.76
CA ALA A 43 8.83 -1.72 -7.37
C ALA A 43 9.89 -2.83 -7.21
N SER A 44 10.03 -3.71 -8.21
CA SER A 44 11.00 -4.81 -8.14
C SER A 44 12.45 -4.34 -8.21
N ALA A 45 12.70 -3.11 -8.62
CA ALA A 45 14.04 -2.53 -8.67
C ALA A 45 14.45 -1.86 -7.35
N VAL A 46 13.53 -1.75 -6.39
CA VAL A 46 13.81 -1.12 -5.09
C VAL A 46 14.53 -2.11 -4.19
N GLU A 47 15.67 -1.70 -3.65
CA GLU A 47 16.44 -2.53 -2.72
C GLU A 47 16.26 -2.05 -1.28
N GLY A 48 16.42 -2.95 -0.32
CA GLY A 48 16.21 -2.65 1.09
C GLY A 48 17.44 -2.11 1.80
N ALA A 49 18.05 -1.06 1.27
CA ALA A 49 19.28 -0.48 1.81
C ALA A 49 19.07 0.35 3.07
N LEU A 50 17.90 0.94 3.23
CA LEU A 50 17.55 1.79 4.37
C LEU A 50 16.33 1.21 5.08
N ASN A 51 16.37 1.26 6.40
CA ASN A 51 15.26 0.77 7.24
C ASN A 51 14.63 1.92 8.00
N GLU A 52 13.30 1.89 8.15
CA GLU A 52 12.63 2.83 9.04
C GLU A 52 11.36 2.23 9.59
N LYS A 53 11.00 2.66 10.79
CA LYS A 53 9.76 2.23 11.43
C LYS A 53 8.62 3.13 10.97
N LEU A 54 7.54 2.52 10.50
CA LEU A 54 6.34 3.23 10.08
C LEU A 54 5.19 2.86 11.00
N HIS A 55 4.38 3.86 11.33
CA HIS A 55 3.24 3.70 12.21
C HIS A 55 2.08 4.55 11.70
N VAL A 56 0.90 3.96 11.62
CA VAL A 56 -0.36 4.68 11.39
C VAL A 56 -1.43 4.11 12.29
N GLU A 57 -2.44 4.92 12.56
CA GLU A 57 -3.60 4.49 13.33
C GLU A 57 -4.87 5.14 12.79
N ALA A 58 -5.99 4.52 13.04
CA ALA A 58 -7.29 4.98 12.56
C ALA A 58 -8.43 4.40 13.40
N PRO A 59 -9.65 4.97 13.31
CA PRO A 59 -10.79 4.41 14.02
C PRO A 59 -11.26 3.06 13.50
N ASN A 60 -10.97 2.73 12.24
CA ASN A 60 -11.39 1.47 11.62
C ASN A 60 -10.42 1.04 10.52
N GLU A 61 -10.63 -0.15 9.99
CA GLU A 61 -9.74 -0.75 8.99
C GLU A 61 -9.70 0.01 7.67
N ILE A 62 -10.82 0.56 7.22
CA ILE A 62 -10.87 1.32 5.95
C ILE A 62 -10.05 2.60 6.08
N LEU A 63 -10.25 3.35 7.15
CA LEU A 63 -9.48 4.57 7.39
C LEU A 63 -8.01 4.26 7.65
N LEU A 64 -7.71 3.09 8.24
CA LEU A 64 -6.33 2.65 8.40
C LEU A 64 -5.66 2.43 7.04
N LEU A 65 -6.37 1.79 6.11
CA LEU A 65 -5.86 1.59 4.76
C LEU A 65 -5.56 2.93 4.09
N TYR A 66 -6.48 3.89 4.20
CA TYR A 66 -6.28 5.22 3.66
C TYR A 66 -5.04 5.89 4.27
N ASN A 67 -4.93 5.90 5.60
CA ASN A 67 -3.82 6.53 6.28
C ASN A 67 -2.48 5.85 5.95
N TRP A 68 -2.50 4.53 5.79
CA TRP A 68 -1.33 3.75 5.41
C TRP A 68 -0.82 4.14 4.02
N LEU A 69 -1.71 4.14 3.04
CA LEU A 69 -1.34 4.49 1.67
C LEU A 69 -0.93 5.95 1.55
N GLU A 70 -1.63 6.84 2.26
CA GLU A 70 -1.27 8.26 2.26
C GLU A 70 0.10 8.51 2.90
N LEU A 71 0.43 7.80 3.97
CA LEU A 71 1.76 7.89 4.58
C LEU A 71 2.85 7.56 3.54
N LEU A 72 2.66 6.47 2.80
CA LEU A 72 3.64 6.05 1.80
C LEU A 72 3.75 7.05 0.66
N LEU A 73 2.64 7.61 0.22
CA LEU A 73 2.64 8.63 -0.82
C LEU A 73 3.37 9.89 -0.35
N LEU A 74 3.13 10.32 0.88
CA LEU A 74 3.83 11.48 1.47
C LEU A 74 5.33 11.21 1.65
N LYS A 75 5.70 10.01 2.05
CA LYS A 75 7.11 9.60 2.13
C LYS A 75 7.80 9.74 0.79
N PHE A 76 7.12 9.35 -0.29
CA PHE A 76 7.64 9.51 -1.64
C PHE A 76 7.75 10.98 -2.03
N GLU A 77 6.68 11.75 -1.83
CA GLU A 77 6.64 13.16 -2.26
C GLU A 77 7.59 14.05 -1.48
N LEU A 78 7.67 13.88 -0.16
CA LEU A 78 8.43 14.77 0.72
C LEU A 78 9.86 14.29 0.97
N GLU A 79 10.08 12.98 1.04
CA GLU A 79 11.38 12.41 1.40
C GLU A 79 11.98 11.57 0.28
N HIS A 80 11.28 11.42 -0.83
CA HIS A 80 11.72 10.61 -1.98
C HIS A 80 12.02 9.16 -1.58
N ARG A 81 11.27 8.61 -0.62
CA ARG A 81 11.43 7.24 -0.14
C ARG A 81 10.52 6.28 -0.91
N VAL A 82 11.12 5.18 -1.35
CA VAL A 82 10.38 4.04 -1.90
C VAL A 82 10.77 2.80 -1.10
N PHE A 83 9.84 1.84 -0.99
CA PHE A 83 10.01 0.69 -0.12
C PHE A 83 9.92 -0.62 -0.90
N SER A 84 10.75 -1.59 -0.51
CA SER A 84 10.78 -2.93 -1.11
C SER A 84 10.11 -3.98 -0.24
N SER A 85 10.05 -3.76 1.07
CA SER A 85 9.46 -4.73 2.00
C SER A 85 8.97 -4.06 3.27
N PHE A 86 8.04 -4.76 3.94
CA PHE A 86 7.40 -4.28 5.17
C PHE A 86 7.50 -5.39 6.22
N GLY A 87 8.65 -5.40 6.93
CA GLY A 87 8.95 -6.43 7.90
C GLY A 87 8.11 -6.31 9.16
N ASN A 88 7.74 -7.45 9.73
CA ASN A 88 6.97 -7.51 10.97
C ASN A 88 5.74 -6.60 10.97
N LEU A 89 5.09 -6.47 9.81
CA LEU A 89 3.89 -5.66 9.72
C LEU A 89 2.79 -6.26 10.59
N LYS A 90 2.31 -5.47 11.55
CA LYS A 90 1.28 -5.89 12.49
C LYS A 90 0.13 -4.91 12.48
N ILE A 91 -1.08 -5.44 12.45
CA ILE A 91 -2.30 -4.65 12.57
C ILE A 91 -3.01 -5.14 13.81
N THR A 92 -3.22 -4.22 14.77
CA THR A 92 -3.83 -4.55 16.07
C THR A 92 -5.04 -3.69 16.31
N HIS A 93 -6.06 -4.30 16.94
CA HIS A 93 -7.29 -3.62 17.34
C HIS A 93 -7.23 -3.44 18.84
N GLN A 94 -7.28 -2.18 19.31
CA GLN A 94 -7.20 -1.88 20.74
C GLN A 94 -7.94 -0.59 21.06
N SER A 95 -8.80 -0.64 22.09
CA SER A 95 -9.47 0.55 22.61
C SER A 95 -10.23 1.36 21.56
N GLY A 96 -10.91 0.68 20.63
CA GLY A 96 -11.70 1.33 19.60
C GLY A 96 -10.91 1.90 18.44
N LYS A 97 -9.62 1.57 18.35
CA LYS A 97 -8.74 2.00 17.27
C LYS A 97 -8.04 0.81 16.63
N VAL A 98 -7.54 1.03 15.44
CA VAL A 98 -6.75 0.05 14.70
C VAL A 98 -5.38 0.66 14.43
N PHE A 99 -4.33 -0.10 14.69
CA PHE A 99 -2.95 0.35 14.57
C PHE A 99 -2.20 -0.51 13.57
N LEU A 100 -1.35 0.11 12.75
CA LEU A 100 -0.42 -0.60 11.88
C LEU A 100 0.99 -0.16 12.21
N ASP A 101 1.87 -1.14 12.44
CA ASP A 101 3.29 -0.92 12.70
C ASP A 101 4.10 -1.85 11.82
N THR A 102 5.20 -1.35 11.26
CA THR A 102 6.08 -2.17 10.43
C THR A 102 7.50 -1.62 10.43
N ASP A 103 8.45 -2.50 10.19
CA ASP A 103 9.85 -2.15 9.91
C ASP A 103 10.01 -2.18 8.39
N ALA A 104 9.92 -1.02 7.76
CA ALA A 104 9.98 -0.92 6.30
C ALA A 104 11.42 -0.81 5.81
N SER A 105 11.70 -1.48 4.71
CA SER A 105 13.01 -1.43 4.06
C SER A 105 12.86 -0.88 2.64
N GLY A 106 13.77 -0.04 2.23
CA GLY A 106 13.74 0.56 0.92
C GLY A 106 14.96 1.42 0.67
N GLU A 107 14.80 2.44 -0.15
CA GLU A 107 15.89 3.35 -0.48
C GLU A 107 15.34 4.69 -0.97
N ILE A 108 16.23 5.61 -1.26
CA ILE A 108 15.88 6.89 -1.86
C ILE A 108 15.55 6.65 -3.35
N TYR A 109 14.46 7.22 -3.82
CA TYR A 109 14.04 7.09 -5.21
C TYR A 109 15.10 7.66 -6.15
N ASP A 110 15.47 6.88 -7.15
CA ASP A 110 16.39 7.26 -8.22
C ASP A 110 15.74 6.89 -9.55
N LYS A 111 15.44 7.89 -10.35
CA LYS A 111 14.72 7.68 -11.61
C LYS A 111 15.48 6.74 -12.57
N GLU A 112 16.80 6.79 -12.59
CA GLU A 112 17.58 5.92 -13.47
C GLU A 112 17.51 4.46 -13.02
N LYS A 113 17.56 4.23 -11.71
CA LYS A 113 17.51 2.89 -11.15
C LYS A 113 16.10 2.32 -11.13
N HIS A 114 15.13 3.11 -10.70
CA HIS A 114 13.77 2.65 -10.45
C HIS A 114 12.81 2.92 -11.60
N GLY A 115 13.17 3.82 -12.50
CA GLY A 115 12.27 4.25 -13.57
C GLY A 115 11.18 5.18 -13.05
N ALA A 116 10.35 5.65 -13.95
CA ALA A 116 9.19 6.45 -13.63
C ALA A 116 8.02 5.92 -14.42
N LYS A 117 6.89 5.69 -13.77
CA LYS A 117 5.65 5.24 -14.43
C LYS A 117 4.67 6.39 -14.48
N VAL A 118 3.77 6.49 -13.50
CA VAL A 118 2.78 7.56 -13.45
C VAL A 118 2.92 8.32 -12.16
N GLU A 119 2.49 9.59 -12.19
CA GLU A 119 2.42 10.39 -10.98
C GLU A 119 1.09 10.08 -10.28
N VAL A 120 1.17 9.53 -9.07
CA VAL A 120 0.01 9.33 -8.23
C VAL A 120 -0.24 10.63 -7.47
N LYS A 121 -1.36 11.29 -7.74
CA LYS A 121 -1.69 12.58 -7.13
C LYS A 121 -2.29 12.43 -5.75
N ALA A 122 -3.12 11.41 -5.55
CA ALA A 122 -3.80 11.23 -4.27
C ALA A 122 -4.32 9.80 -4.12
N VAL A 123 -4.48 9.40 -2.87
CA VAL A 123 -5.26 8.23 -2.48
C VAL A 123 -6.69 8.74 -2.25
N THR A 124 -7.70 8.05 -2.78
CA THR A 124 -9.09 8.48 -2.63
C THR A 124 -9.89 7.48 -1.80
N PHE A 125 -10.96 7.96 -1.16
CA PHE A 125 -11.91 7.09 -0.49
C PHE A 125 -12.90 6.43 -1.43
N HIS A 126 -12.98 6.93 -2.67
CA HIS A 126 -13.94 6.42 -3.62
C HIS A 126 -13.71 4.92 -3.89
N ARG A 127 -14.74 4.11 -3.68
CA ARG A 127 -14.68 2.65 -3.82
C ARG A 127 -13.65 1.96 -2.94
N MET A 128 -13.18 2.61 -1.88
CA MET A 128 -12.28 1.96 -0.94
C MET A 128 -13.06 0.94 -0.12
N GLU A 129 -12.58 -0.29 -0.09
CA GLU A 129 -13.21 -1.36 0.68
C GLU A 129 -12.21 -2.33 1.26
N VAL A 130 -12.59 -2.89 2.39
CA VAL A 130 -11.87 -3.98 3.05
C VAL A 130 -12.91 -5.05 3.33
N SER A 131 -12.75 -6.23 2.76
CA SER A 131 -13.71 -7.31 2.92
C SER A 131 -13.01 -8.65 3.16
N ARG A 132 -13.78 -9.61 3.64
CA ARG A 132 -13.27 -10.96 3.86
C ARG A 132 -14.15 -11.93 3.09
N MET A 133 -13.49 -12.83 2.34
CA MET A 133 -14.20 -13.87 1.62
C MET A 133 -13.31 -15.10 1.51
N ASN A 134 -13.85 -16.28 1.77
CA ASN A 134 -13.15 -17.56 1.64
C ASN A 134 -11.81 -17.59 2.39
N ASN A 135 -11.80 -17.06 3.62
CA ASN A 135 -10.58 -16.96 4.45
C ASN A 135 -9.48 -16.06 3.87
N LEU A 136 -9.85 -15.20 2.94
CA LEU A 136 -8.96 -14.19 2.37
C LEU A 136 -9.43 -12.80 2.79
N VAL A 137 -8.47 -11.87 2.85
CA VAL A 137 -8.75 -10.45 3.04
C VAL A 137 -8.55 -9.76 1.69
N VAL A 138 -9.57 -9.06 1.23
CA VAL A 138 -9.57 -8.37 -0.06
C VAL A 138 -9.70 -6.88 0.20
N VAL A 139 -8.78 -6.09 -0.31
CA VAL A 139 -8.86 -4.63 -0.24
C VAL A 139 -8.89 -4.08 -1.66
N ARG A 140 -9.67 -3.02 -1.85
CA ARG A 140 -9.73 -2.32 -3.14
C ARG A 140 -9.66 -0.83 -2.89
N PHE A 141 -9.00 -0.13 -3.78
CA PHE A 141 -8.86 1.31 -3.66
C PHE A 141 -8.53 1.92 -5.03
N ILE A 142 -8.78 3.22 -5.13
CA ILE A 142 -8.49 3.99 -6.33
C ILE A 142 -7.43 5.03 -6.03
N LEU A 143 -6.43 5.10 -6.90
CA LEU A 143 -5.39 6.12 -6.89
C LEU A 143 -5.72 7.15 -7.98
N ASP A 144 -5.73 8.42 -7.61
CA ASP A 144 -5.94 9.52 -8.56
C ASP A 144 -4.62 9.79 -9.28
N LEU A 145 -4.66 9.75 -10.61
CA LEU A 145 -3.48 9.90 -11.46
C LEU A 145 -3.41 11.27 -12.14
#